data_f5e96a06aadbfd2eb2b9a0cc69a1f3f5
#
_entry.id   f5e96a06aadbfd2eb2b9a0cc69a1f3f5
#
_cell.length_a   1.000
_cell.length_b   1.000
_cell.length_c   1.000
_cell.angle_alpha   90.00
_cell.angle_beta   90.00
_cell.angle_gamma   90.00
#
_symmetry.space_group_name_H-M   'P 1'
#
loop_
_entity.id
_entity.type
_entity.pdbx_description
1 polymer ?
#
loop_
_entity_poly.entity_id
_entity_poly.type
_entity_poly.pdbx_seq_one_letter_code
_entity_poly.pdbx_strand_id
1 'polypeptide(L)'
;MASNAEQALSNLWAAGLGDVLHLPGQESYNARIASYWSLTAQLHPWAIVQPRNTVEVAKAVKAVVDTPDCKFAVRSGGHMAWAGASNIVDGITIDLGLMTTTSYDSETQLASLLPGGTWANAYRELEKQGRMVAGGREGKVGIGGLLTGGGKTFYTCRVGFACDQVVNYEVVLANGSIVNANDKTNPDLFRVLKGGGNNFGIVTRFDMVTFPARDVWDCNIVCNKDSTPKLAEALLDFVKNLAMHPNNHILAMWTYLPKAKDHFIYLSLMNLDGEEEPRILKKFLAIPGQKDQKVTSIATKLESFIVPSGKQDTWFSLTFKADLRIILKAASVFETAVSNLKSQIPEENFYFSMVLQPLPTSFGAHSTARGGNMLGLDRIKDDCVLLVWAVEVDTPEMNATIGFPALKRAIDEIAEYARSVGGDVGFRYLNYCDGSQDPMGSYGEENIRKMRDAALRMRYIVE
;
A
#
# COMPACT_ATOMS: atom_id res chain seq x y z
N MET A 1 35.20 4.14 -23.79
CA MET A 1 33.80 4.60 -23.77
C MET A 1 33.42 4.80 -22.31
N ALA A 2 32.73 5.88 -21.97
CA ALA A 2 32.18 6.04 -20.61
C ALA A 2 31.26 4.90 -20.29
N SER A 3 31.19 4.47 -19.03
CA SER A 3 30.22 3.48 -18.59
C SER A 3 28.80 4.07 -18.65
N ASN A 4 27.77 3.23 -18.72
CA ASN A 4 26.37 3.70 -18.69
C ASN A 4 26.06 4.55 -17.45
N ALA A 5 26.70 4.24 -16.32
CA ALA A 5 26.61 5.04 -15.10
C ALA A 5 27.19 6.46 -15.29
N GLU A 6 28.41 6.59 -15.84
CA GLU A 6 29.04 7.88 -16.12
C GLU A 6 28.21 8.69 -17.11
N GLN A 7 27.66 8.06 -18.14
CA GLN A 7 26.78 8.73 -19.11
C GLN A 7 25.49 9.24 -18.47
N ALA A 8 24.83 8.41 -17.64
CA ALA A 8 23.62 8.81 -16.92
C ALA A 8 23.88 10.01 -16.00
N LEU A 9 24.98 9.97 -15.25
CA LEU A 9 25.39 11.08 -14.38
C LEU A 9 25.67 12.34 -15.19
N SER A 10 26.39 12.23 -16.31
CA SER A 10 26.68 13.36 -17.20
C SER A 10 25.39 14.00 -17.74
N ASN A 11 24.42 13.19 -18.17
CA ASN A 11 23.13 13.66 -18.66
C ASN A 11 22.31 14.36 -17.56
N LEU A 12 22.31 13.83 -16.32
CA LEU A 12 21.66 14.48 -15.17
C LEU A 12 22.30 15.82 -14.82
N TRP A 13 23.64 15.91 -14.84
CA TRP A 13 24.37 17.17 -14.67
C TRP A 13 24.04 18.18 -15.77
N ALA A 14 24.05 17.75 -17.03
CA ALA A 14 23.72 18.60 -18.18
C ALA A 14 22.27 19.09 -18.15
N ALA A 15 21.36 18.32 -17.57
CA ALA A 15 19.96 18.71 -17.34
C ALA A 15 19.79 19.75 -16.20
N GLY A 16 20.89 20.13 -15.51
CA GLY A 16 20.87 21.10 -14.41
C GLY A 16 20.36 20.52 -13.08
N LEU A 17 20.53 19.19 -12.86
CA LEU A 17 20.07 18.50 -11.66
C LEU A 17 21.19 18.18 -10.66
N GLY A 18 22.37 18.77 -10.84
CA GLY A 18 23.56 18.47 -10.04
C GLY A 18 23.38 18.75 -8.53
N ASP A 19 22.63 19.78 -8.15
CA ASP A 19 22.38 20.18 -6.77
C ASP A 19 21.35 19.29 -6.04
N VAL A 20 20.64 18.42 -6.77
CA VAL A 20 19.69 17.43 -6.24
C VAL A 20 20.14 15.99 -6.52
N LEU A 21 21.42 15.82 -6.92
CA LEU A 21 22.02 14.52 -7.22
C LEU A 21 22.86 14.06 -6.03
N HIS A 22 22.59 12.87 -5.52
CA HIS A 22 23.30 12.25 -4.41
C HIS A 22 24.06 11.02 -4.92
N LEU A 23 25.38 10.99 -4.64
CA LEU A 23 26.29 9.96 -5.11
C LEU A 23 26.74 9.04 -3.97
N PRO A 24 27.08 7.76 -4.26
CA PRO A 24 27.65 6.85 -3.28
C PRO A 24 28.85 7.49 -2.54
N GLY A 25 28.89 7.28 -1.22
CA GLY A 25 29.89 7.86 -0.33
C GLY A 25 29.50 9.22 0.27
N GLN A 26 28.49 9.92 -0.26
CA GLN A 26 27.98 11.15 0.34
C GLN A 26 27.02 10.84 1.51
N GLU A 27 27.04 11.69 2.53
CA GLU A 27 26.14 11.56 3.69
C GLU A 27 24.65 11.60 3.26
N SER A 28 24.30 12.50 2.34
CA SER A 28 22.94 12.63 1.79
C SER A 28 22.47 11.38 1.07
N TYR A 29 23.34 10.69 0.32
CA TYR A 29 23.02 9.41 -0.30
C TYR A 29 22.73 8.35 0.75
N ASN A 30 23.64 8.19 1.73
CA ASN A 30 23.50 7.19 2.80
C ASN A 30 22.24 7.43 3.63
N ALA A 31 21.92 8.70 3.94
CA ALA A 31 20.70 9.06 4.66
C ALA A 31 19.43 8.67 3.87
N ARG A 32 19.44 8.84 2.53
CA ARG A 32 18.31 8.42 1.70
C ARG A 32 18.15 6.91 1.63
N ILE A 33 19.25 6.15 1.52
CA ILE A 33 19.19 4.68 1.59
C ILE A 33 18.66 4.22 2.95
N ALA A 34 19.18 4.76 4.04
CA ALA A 34 18.76 4.38 5.41
C ALA A 34 17.30 4.75 5.73
N SER A 35 16.67 5.63 4.95
CA SER A 35 15.29 6.07 5.16
C SER A 35 14.22 5.19 4.51
N TYR A 36 14.57 4.07 3.88
CA TYR A 36 13.59 3.05 3.50
C TYR A 36 13.00 2.38 4.75
N TRP A 37 11.71 2.07 4.70
CA TRP A 37 11.04 1.41 5.81
C TRP A 37 11.61 0.01 6.07
N SER A 38 11.76 -0.81 5.03
CA SER A 38 12.36 -2.14 5.09
C SER A 38 13.82 -2.12 4.68
N LEU A 39 14.66 -2.84 5.40
CA LEU A 39 16.07 -3.08 5.01
C LEU A 39 16.17 -3.85 3.69
N THR A 40 15.18 -4.67 3.35
CA THR A 40 15.10 -5.40 2.07
C THR A 40 15.12 -4.45 0.86
N ALA A 41 14.56 -3.23 1.00
CA ALA A 41 14.49 -2.23 -0.05
C ALA A 41 15.74 -1.31 -0.12
N GLN A 42 16.71 -1.45 0.78
CA GLN A 42 17.92 -0.61 0.85
C GLN A 42 18.97 -1.06 -0.20
N LEU A 43 18.61 -0.97 -1.47
CA LEU A 43 19.54 -1.21 -2.59
C LEU A 43 20.44 0.02 -2.83
N HIS A 44 21.55 -0.17 -3.54
CA HIS A 44 22.56 0.85 -3.82
C HIS A 44 22.58 1.21 -5.31
N PRO A 45 21.79 2.22 -5.76
CA PRO A 45 21.80 2.73 -7.13
C PRO A 45 23.11 3.45 -7.45
N TRP A 46 23.38 3.68 -8.75
CA TRP A 46 24.50 4.52 -9.18
C TRP A 46 24.41 5.95 -8.65
N ALA A 47 23.18 6.47 -8.55
CA ALA A 47 22.86 7.74 -7.91
C ALA A 47 21.39 7.82 -7.52
N ILE A 48 21.08 8.76 -6.63
CA ILE A 48 19.72 9.17 -6.30
C ILE A 48 19.55 10.60 -6.77
N VAL A 49 18.53 10.87 -7.59
CA VAL A 49 18.13 12.23 -7.95
C VAL A 49 16.83 12.58 -7.23
N GLN A 50 16.83 13.72 -6.50
CA GLN A 50 15.66 14.18 -5.73
C GLN A 50 15.05 15.45 -6.35
N PRO A 51 14.20 15.33 -7.40
CA PRO A 51 13.57 16.48 -8.00
C PRO A 51 12.63 17.19 -7.00
N ARG A 52 12.59 18.54 -7.09
CA ARG A 52 11.79 19.41 -6.23
C ARG A 52 10.42 19.75 -6.80
N ASN A 53 10.23 19.51 -8.10
CA ASN A 53 9.01 19.85 -8.83
C ASN A 53 8.87 19.02 -10.10
N THR A 54 7.70 19.12 -10.74
CA THR A 54 7.34 18.36 -11.95
C THR A 54 8.32 18.58 -13.12
N VAL A 55 8.84 19.81 -13.28
CA VAL A 55 9.79 20.11 -14.36
C VAL A 55 11.12 19.39 -14.14
N GLU A 56 11.61 19.33 -12.91
CA GLU A 56 12.81 18.57 -12.56
C GLU A 56 12.60 17.05 -12.71
N VAL A 57 11.40 16.53 -12.40
CA VAL A 57 11.06 15.13 -12.70
C VAL A 57 11.13 14.88 -14.20
N ALA A 58 10.56 15.76 -15.03
CA ALA A 58 10.60 15.63 -16.49
C ALA A 58 12.05 15.63 -17.03
N LYS A 59 12.90 16.50 -16.50
CA LYS A 59 14.33 16.53 -16.85
C LYS A 59 15.05 15.24 -16.43
N ALA A 60 14.77 14.73 -15.21
CA ALA A 60 15.37 13.50 -14.72
C ALA A 60 14.97 12.29 -15.57
N VAL A 61 13.67 12.16 -15.89
CA VAL A 61 13.15 11.10 -16.76
C VAL A 61 13.84 11.14 -18.12
N LYS A 62 13.89 12.33 -18.75
CA LYS A 62 14.52 12.48 -20.06
C LYS A 62 16.02 12.13 -20.02
N ALA A 63 16.77 12.60 -19.04
CA ALA A 63 18.18 12.30 -18.89
C ALA A 63 18.47 10.80 -18.75
N VAL A 64 17.61 10.08 -18.01
CA VAL A 64 17.72 8.63 -17.81
C VAL A 64 17.31 7.85 -19.06
N VAL A 65 16.20 8.23 -19.70
CA VAL A 65 15.68 7.54 -20.91
C VAL A 65 16.61 7.76 -22.11
N ASP A 66 17.23 8.93 -22.24
CA ASP A 66 18.22 9.24 -23.30
C ASP A 66 19.59 8.53 -23.05
N THR A 67 19.75 7.83 -21.93
CA THR A 67 20.96 7.05 -21.62
C THR A 67 20.73 5.58 -22.01
N PRO A 68 21.49 5.01 -22.97
CA PRO A 68 21.34 3.61 -23.38
C PRO A 68 21.41 2.65 -22.20
N ASP A 69 20.50 1.68 -22.15
CA ASP A 69 20.43 0.62 -21.13
C ASP A 69 20.38 1.10 -19.67
N CYS A 70 20.14 2.40 -19.44
CA CYS A 70 19.96 2.91 -18.09
C CYS A 70 18.59 2.55 -17.57
N LYS A 71 18.56 1.80 -16.47
CA LYS A 71 17.36 1.48 -15.73
C LYS A 71 17.13 2.50 -14.62
N PHE A 72 15.87 2.65 -14.19
CA PHE A 72 15.56 3.48 -13.05
C PHE A 72 14.41 2.92 -12.20
N ALA A 73 14.39 3.32 -10.95
CA ALA A 73 13.27 3.13 -10.04
C ALA A 73 12.72 4.48 -9.57
N VAL A 74 11.44 4.50 -9.20
CA VAL A 74 10.79 5.71 -8.66
C VAL A 74 10.42 5.46 -7.21
N ARG A 75 10.85 6.37 -6.34
CA ARG A 75 10.54 6.33 -4.92
C ARG A 75 9.59 7.46 -4.54
N SER A 76 8.46 7.11 -3.90
CA SER A 76 7.61 8.01 -3.11
C SER A 76 8.01 7.89 -1.62
N GLY A 77 7.23 7.21 -0.78
CA GLY A 77 7.56 6.98 0.63
C GLY A 77 8.55 5.85 0.91
N GLY A 78 8.83 4.97 -0.05
CA GLY A 78 9.73 3.82 0.15
C GLY A 78 9.21 2.80 1.17
N HIS A 79 7.90 2.57 1.21
CA HIS A 79 7.23 1.71 2.21
C HIS A 79 6.90 0.30 1.68
N MET A 80 7.34 -0.06 0.47
CA MET A 80 7.19 -1.42 -0.06
C MET A 80 8.29 -2.33 0.50
N ALA A 81 7.90 -3.54 0.90
CA ALA A 81 8.79 -4.46 1.60
C ALA A 81 9.81 -5.17 0.70
N TRP A 82 9.54 -5.37 -0.61
CA TRP A 82 10.42 -6.17 -1.47
C TRP A 82 11.43 -5.34 -2.27
N ALA A 83 12.60 -5.92 -2.51
CA ALA A 83 13.69 -5.32 -3.27
C ALA A 83 13.28 -5.02 -4.72
N GLY A 84 13.64 -3.85 -5.23
CA GLY A 84 13.34 -3.45 -6.61
C GLY A 84 12.00 -2.72 -6.79
N ALA A 85 11.10 -2.67 -5.79
CA ALA A 85 9.83 -1.98 -5.91
C ALA A 85 9.95 -0.47 -6.10
N SER A 86 10.88 0.17 -5.39
CA SER A 86 11.07 1.63 -5.39
C SER A 86 12.54 2.04 -5.27
N ASN A 87 13.45 1.09 -5.47
CA ASN A 87 14.89 1.28 -5.50
C ASN A 87 15.51 0.30 -6.51
N ILE A 88 16.76 0.47 -6.87
CA ILE A 88 17.40 -0.34 -7.92
C ILE A 88 18.88 -0.56 -7.62
N VAL A 89 19.41 -1.67 -8.11
CA VAL A 89 20.86 -1.88 -8.32
C VAL A 89 21.16 -1.60 -9.79
N ASP A 90 22.33 -1.08 -10.10
CA ASP A 90 22.76 -0.80 -11.49
C ASP A 90 21.79 0.11 -12.27
N GLY A 91 21.43 1.23 -11.66
CA GLY A 91 20.53 2.22 -12.25
C GLY A 91 20.41 3.50 -11.41
N ILE A 92 19.45 4.34 -11.75
CA ILE A 92 19.16 5.61 -11.06
C ILE A 92 17.87 5.48 -10.23
N THR A 93 17.88 5.96 -9.01
CA THR A 93 16.64 6.14 -8.24
C THR A 93 16.17 7.59 -8.35
N ILE A 94 14.97 7.80 -8.90
CA ILE A 94 14.26 9.09 -8.92
C ILE A 94 13.41 9.13 -7.64
N ASP A 95 13.87 9.90 -6.65
CA ASP A 95 13.27 9.97 -5.31
C ASP A 95 12.44 11.26 -5.18
N LEU A 96 11.13 11.12 -5.12
CA LEU A 96 10.17 12.23 -5.04
C LEU A 96 10.06 12.84 -3.63
N GLY A 97 10.92 12.45 -2.70
CA GLY A 97 10.85 12.81 -1.28
C GLY A 97 10.95 14.30 -0.95
N LEU A 98 11.32 15.18 -1.90
CA LEU A 98 11.24 16.63 -1.74
C LEU A 98 9.89 17.23 -2.17
N MET A 99 9.03 16.45 -2.84
CA MET A 99 7.71 16.88 -3.30
C MET A 99 6.63 16.46 -2.28
N THR A 100 6.54 17.17 -1.15
CA THR A 100 5.75 16.74 0.03
C THR A 100 4.50 17.58 0.30
N THR A 101 4.25 18.63 -0.49
CA THR A 101 3.17 19.59 -0.24
C THR A 101 1.79 18.94 -0.35
N THR A 102 0.92 19.29 0.60
CA THR A 102 -0.52 19.05 0.56
C THR A 102 -1.22 20.40 0.65
N SER A 103 -2.14 20.66 -0.26
CA SER A 103 -2.95 21.89 -0.29
C SER A 103 -4.42 21.58 -0.52
N TYR A 104 -5.29 22.51 -0.10
CA TYR A 104 -6.73 22.44 -0.30
C TYR A 104 -7.19 23.69 -1.04
N ASP A 105 -8.00 23.50 -2.06
CA ASP A 105 -8.68 24.56 -2.80
C ASP A 105 -10.15 24.61 -2.39
N SER A 106 -10.57 25.72 -1.80
CA SER A 106 -11.94 25.93 -1.31
C SER A 106 -12.96 26.14 -2.44
N GLU A 107 -12.53 26.58 -3.63
CA GLU A 107 -13.44 26.79 -4.77
C GLU A 107 -13.81 25.46 -5.41
N THR A 108 -12.83 24.61 -5.66
CA THR A 108 -13.05 23.29 -6.26
C THR A 108 -13.36 22.19 -5.24
N GLN A 109 -13.16 22.44 -3.95
CA GLN A 109 -13.28 21.46 -2.86
C GLN A 109 -12.34 20.27 -3.01
N LEU A 110 -11.22 20.44 -3.71
CA LEU A 110 -10.22 19.39 -3.95
C LEU A 110 -8.98 19.59 -3.08
N ALA A 111 -8.35 18.50 -2.74
CA ALA A 111 -7.01 18.49 -2.17
C ALA A 111 -6.00 18.07 -3.25
N SER A 112 -4.92 18.85 -3.38
CA SER A 112 -3.77 18.50 -4.21
C SER A 112 -2.66 17.97 -3.32
N LEU A 113 -2.24 16.72 -3.58
CA LEU A 113 -1.20 16.01 -2.83
C LEU A 113 -0.02 15.69 -3.73
N LEU A 114 1.19 16.04 -3.30
CA LEU A 114 2.41 15.67 -4.00
C LEU A 114 2.92 14.29 -3.55
N PRO A 115 3.55 13.53 -4.46
CA PRO A 115 3.82 12.09 -4.27
C PRO A 115 4.81 11.75 -3.15
N GLY A 116 5.72 12.65 -2.81
CA GLY A 116 6.72 12.46 -1.75
C GLY A 116 6.18 12.66 -0.34
N GLY A 117 4.96 13.16 -0.19
CA GLY A 117 4.28 13.33 1.09
C GLY A 117 3.92 11.99 1.75
N THR A 118 3.63 12.05 3.06
CA THR A 118 3.14 10.92 3.86
C THR A 118 1.70 11.17 4.30
N TRP A 119 0.97 10.09 4.63
CA TRP A 119 -0.45 10.23 4.99
C TRP A 119 -0.66 10.99 6.31
N ALA A 120 0.22 10.83 7.31
CA ALA A 120 0.12 11.62 8.54
C ALA A 120 0.23 13.12 8.26
N ASN A 121 1.18 13.53 7.40
CA ASN A 121 1.34 14.93 7.04
C ASN A 121 0.13 15.45 6.24
N ALA A 122 -0.35 14.67 5.25
CA ALA A 122 -1.50 15.06 4.44
C ALA A 122 -2.75 15.27 5.30
N TYR A 123 -3.05 14.36 6.20
CA TYR A 123 -4.21 14.48 7.10
C TYR A 123 -4.09 15.69 8.03
N ARG A 124 -2.91 15.93 8.63
CA ARG A 124 -2.68 17.08 9.49
C ARG A 124 -2.89 18.40 8.76
N GLU A 125 -2.40 18.53 7.52
CA GLU A 125 -2.57 19.75 6.74
C GLU A 125 -4.04 19.98 6.33
N LEU A 126 -4.75 18.94 5.94
CA LEU A 126 -6.16 19.04 5.57
C LEU A 126 -7.08 19.28 6.77
N GLU A 127 -6.78 18.69 7.92
CA GLU A 127 -7.54 18.87 9.17
C GLU A 127 -7.53 20.33 9.63
N LYS A 128 -6.43 21.08 9.43
CA LYS A 128 -6.36 22.53 9.68
C LYS A 128 -7.39 23.34 8.89
N GLN A 129 -7.85 22.80 7.76
CA GLN A 129 -8.87 23.36 6.89
C GLN A 129 -10.25 22.75 7.13
N GLY A 130 -10.42 21.92 8.18
CA GLY A 130 -11.65 21.18 8.45
C GLY A 130 -11.98 20.14 7.36
N ARG A 131 -10.97 19.66 6.63
CA ARG A 131 -11.15 18.74 5.49
C ARG A 131 -10.37 17.45 5.68
N MET A 132 -10.79 16.42 4.95
CA MET A 132 -10.21 15.09 4.96
C MET A 132 -10.29 14.49 3.56
N VAL A 133 -9.44 13.49 3.27
CA VAL A 133 -9.48 12.65 2.06
C VAL A 133 -9.48 11.18 2.45
N ALA A 134 -9.88 10.31 1.52
CA ALA A 134 -9.72 8.86 1.70
C ALA A 134 -8.28 8.44 1.37
N GLY A 135 -7.43 8.33 2.38
CA GLY A 135 -6.00 8.01 2.23
C GLY A 135 -5.56 6.81 3.07
N GLY A 136 -4.24 6.68 3.26
CA GLY A 136 -3.64 5.55 3.97
C GLY A 136 -4.00 5.48 5.45
N ARG A 137 -3.79 4.30 6.04
CA ARG A 137 -4.12 3.96 7.44
C ARG A 137 -2.89 3.87 8.35
N GLU A 138 -1.74 4.14 7.79
CA GLU A 138 -0.45 4.18 8.49
C GLU A 138 0.26 5.51 8.16
N GLY A 139 0.81 6.17 9.18
CA GLY A 139 1.25 7.55 9.09
C GLY A 139 2.46 7.80 8.18
N LYS A 140 3.42 6.88 8.12
CA LYS A 140 4.65 7.00 7.33
C LYS A 140 4.51 6.49 5.88
N VAL A 141 3.42 5.80 5.55
CA VAL A 141 3.16 5.35 4.18
C VAL A 141 3.09 6.55 3.24
N GLY A 142 3.79 6.44 2.11
CA GLY A 142 3.84 7.48 1.08
C GLY A 142 2.54 7.57 0.26
N ILE A 143 2.24 8.77 -0.22
CA ILE A 143 1.04 9.06 -1.00
C ILE A 143 1.09 8.35 -2.35
N GLY A 144 2.20 8.48 -3.10
CA GLY A 144 2.27 8.07 -4.49
C GLY A 144 2.05 6.56 -4.69
N GLY A 145 2.83 5.72 -4.02
CA GLY A 145 2.71 4.26 -4.17
C GLY A 145 1.37 3.72 -3.69
N LEU A 146 0.80 4.28 -2.62
CA LEU A 146 -0.50 3.87 -2.12
C LEU A 146 -1.59 4.13 -3.17
N LEU A 147 -1.65 5.33 -3.74
CA LEU A 147 -2.70 5.73 -4.68
C LEU A 147 -2.59 5.02 -6.02
N THR A 148 -1.37 4.82 -6.55
CA THR A 148 -1.18 4.10 -7.82
C THR A 148 -1.46 2.61 -7.71
N GLY A 149 -1.31 2.01 -6.53
CA GLY A 149 -1.64 0.60 -6.28
C GLY A 149 -3.09 0.34 -5.81
N GLY A 150 -3.91 1.38 -5.69
CA GLY A 150 -5.30 1.30 -5.24
C GLY A 150 -5.57 2.07 -3.95
N GLY A 151 -4.95 1.69 -2.85
CA GLY A 151 -5.05 2.38 -1.55
C GLY A 151 -6.26 1.96 -0.72
N LYS A 152 -6.10 0.96 0.15
CA LYS A 152 -7.12 0.65 1.15
C LYS A 152 -7.10 1.72 2.25
N THR A 153 -8.26 2.27 2.57
CA THR A 153 -8.46 3.40 3.49
C THR A 153 -9.43 3.04 4.62
N PHE A 154 -9.47 3.82 5.69
CA PHE A 154 -10.54 3.71 6.70
C PHE A 154 -11.92 3.91 6.07
N TYR A 155 -12.01 4.73 5.04
CA TYR A 155 -13.23 5.07 4.33
C TYR A 155 -13.61 4.10 3.20
N THR A 156 -12.87 2.98 3.00
CA THR A 156 -13.09 2.07 1.85
C THR A 156 -14.55 1.59 1.75
N CYS A 157 -15.21 1.36 2.88
CA CYS A 157 -16.62 0.93 2.91
C CYS A 157 -17.59 2.01 2.43
N ARG A 158 -17.24 3.30 2.61
CA ARG A 158 -18.07 4.46 2.25
C ARG A 158 -17.83 4.92 0.82
N VAL A 159 -16.58 4.87 0.34
CA VAL A 159 -16.19 5.57 -0.90
C VAL A 159 -15.35 4.72 -1.88
N GLY A 160 -15.05 3.48 -1.56
CA GLY A 160 -14.14 2.64 -2.36
C GLY A 160 -12.67 2.82 -1.97
N PHE A 161 -11.76 2.42 -2.86
CA PHE A 161 -10.33 2.59 -2.66
C PHE A 161 -9.92 4.05 -2.77
N ALA A 162 -8.78 4.41 -2.21
CA ALA A 162 -8.29 5.79 -2.25
C ALA A 162 -8.11 6.31 -3.68
N CYS A 163 -7.66 5.47 -4.62
CA CYS A 163 -7.53 5.81 -6.04
C CYS A 163 -8.88 6.15 -6.70
N ASP A 164 -10.01 5.64 -6.21
CA ASP A 164 -11.33 5.96 -6.72
C ASP A 164 -11.72 7.43 -6.42
N GLN A 165 -11.09 8.03 -5.42
CA GLN A 165 -11.33 9.43 -5.03
C GLN A 165 -10.38 10.42 -5.70
N VAL A 166 -9.42 9.95 -6.51
CA VAL A 166 -8.58 10.82 -7.35
C VAL A 166 -9.40 11.23 -8.58
N VAL A 167 -9.46 12.52 -8.82
CA VAL A 167 -10.17 13.12 -9.97
C VAL A 167 -9.23 13.62 -11.06
N ASN A 168 -7.96 13.85 -10.73
CA ASN A 168 -6.94 14.22 -11.70
C ASN A 168 -5.55 13.77 -11.23
N TYR A 169 -4.74 13.34 -12.17
CA TYR A 169 -3.31 13.10 -12.01
C TYR A 169 -2.52 14.07 -12.88
N GLU A 170 -1.48 14.70 -12.36
CA GLU A 170 -0.43 15.29 -13.16
C GLU A 170 0.68 14.24 -13.32
N VAL A 171 1.10 13.98 -14.55
CA VAL A 171 1.98 12.84 -14.88
C VAL A 171 3.11 13.28 -15.80
N VAL A 172 4.32 12.85 -15.50
CA VAL A 172 5.46 12.91 -16.41
C VAL A 172 5.57 11.61 -17.17
N LEU A 173 5.46 11.67 -18.49
CA LEU A 173 5.61 10.52 -19.41
C LEU A 173 7.09 10.24 -19.74
N ALA A 174 7.36 9.11 -20.37
CA ALA A 174 8.72 8.67 -20.70
C ALA A 174 9.50 9.64 -21.61
N ASN A 175 8.81 10.42 -22.44
CA ASN A 175 9.43 11.47 -23.26
C ASN A 175 9.68 12.79 -22.53
N GLY A 176 9.37 12.87 -21.23
CA GLY A 176 9.44 14.08 -20.44
C GLY A 176 8.23 15.01 -20.56
N SER A 177 7.20 14.67 -21.36
CA SER A 177 5.98 15.46 -21.44
C SER A 177 5.21 15.43 -20.12
N ILE A 178 4.70 16.59 -19.70
CA ILE A 178 3.86 16.75 -18.52
C ILE A 178 2.40 16.81 -18.99
N VAL A 179 1.57 15.88 -18.52
CA VAL A 179 0.17 15.78 -18.92
C VAL A 179 -0.74 15.68 -17.71
N ASN A 180 -2.00 16.11 -17.88
CA ASN A 180 -3.06 15.79 -16.94
C ASN A 180 -3.83 14.56 -17.43
N ALA A 181 -4.25 13.71 -16.47
CA ALA A 181 -5.09 12.56 -16.73
C ALA A 181 -6.32 12.62 -15.79
N ASN A 182 -7.49 12.73 -16.39
CA ASN A 182 -8.79 12.79 -15.70
C ASN A 182 -9.89 12.21 -16.62
N ASP A 183 -11.16 12.30 -16.23
CA ASP A 183 -12.27 11.74 -16.99
C ASP A 183 -12.48 12.38 -18.39
N LYS A 184 -11.96 13.59 -18.63
CA LYS A 184 -12.07 14.35 -19.88
C LYS A 184 -10.78 14.38 -20.68
N THR A 185 -9.64 14.37 -19.99
CA THR A 185 -8.31 14.51 -20.60
C THR A 185 -7.51 13.24 -20.31
N ASN A 186 -7.03 12.55 -21.36
CA ASN A 186 -6.32 11.27 -21.25
C ASN A 186 -7.06 10.22 -20.39
N PRO A 187 -8.36 9.93 -20.67
CA PRO A 187 -9.20 9.08 -19.81
C PRO A 187 -8.70 7.63 -19.69
N ASP A 188 -8.01 7.12 -20.71
CA ASP A 188 -7.41 5.78 -20.65
C ASP A 188 -6.24 5.76 -19.65
N LEU A 189 -5.36 6.79 -19.70
CA LEU A 189 -4.29 6.96 -18.73
C LEU A 189 -4.85 7.14 -17.32
N PHE A 190 -5.88 7.97 -17.15
CA PHE A 190 -6.55 8.18 -15.87
C PHE A 190 -7.02 6.87 -15.24
N ARG A 191 -7.64 6.01 -16.04
CA ARG A 191 -8.16 4.73 -15.56
C ARG A 191 -7.05 3.76 -15.15
N VAL A 192 -5.98 3.64 -15.94
CA VAL A 192 -4.91 2.69 -15.65
C VAL A 192 -4.02 3.13 -14.48
N LEU A 193 -3.94 4.43 -14.18
CA LEU A 193 -3.26 4.94 -12.98
C LEU A 193 -3.97 4.56 -11.67
N LYS A 194 -5.25 4.17 -11.73
CA LYS A 194 -6.02 3.68 -10.60
C LYS A 194 -5.79 2.17 -10.40
N GLY A 195 -4.70 1.79 -9.78
CA GLY A 195 -4.37 0.40 -9.45
C GLY A 195 -3.35 -0.26 -10.39
N GLY A 196 -2.95 0.40 -11.49
CA GLY A 196 -1.93 -0.14 -12.42
C GLY A 196 -0.48 0.08 -12.00
N GLY A 197 -0.25 0.62 -10.80
CA GLY A 197 1.09 0.83 -10.25
C GLY A 197 1.87 1.95 -10.95
N ASN A 198 3.19 1.75 -11.06
CA ASN A 198 4.15 2.72 -11.61
C ASN A 198 4.49 2.48 -13.10
N ASN A 199 3.58 1.86 -13.87
CA ASN A 199 3.86 1.44 -15.26
C ASN A 199 3.53 2.46 -16.33
N PHE A 200 2.90 3.61 -15.98
CA PHE A 200 2.27 4.51 -16.94
C PHE A 200 2.79 5.95 -16.87
N GLY A 201 3.92 6.17 -16.21
CA GLY A 201 4.54 7.47 -15.99
C GLY A 201 4.74 7.76 -14.51
N ILE A 202 5.41 8.88 -14.22
CA ILE A 202 5.66 9.34 -12.86
C ILE A 202 4.60 10.37 -12.49
N VAL A 203 3.74 10.03 -11.53
CA VAL A 203 2.74 10.97 -11.03
C VAL A 203 3.41 12.00 -10.12
N THR A 204 3.22 13.27 -10.44
CA THR A 204 3.76 14.42 -9.70
C THR A 204 2.73 15.18 -8.87
N ARG A 205 1.42 14.96 -9.13
CA ARG A 205 0.34 15.48 -8.30
C ARG A 205 -0.91 14.61 -8.40
N PHE A 206 -1.60 14.45 -7.29
CA PHE A 206 -2.90 13.80 -7.15
C PHE A 206 -3.92 14.83 -6.69
N ASP A 207 -4.98 15.08 -7.46
CA ASP A 207 -6.09 15.92 -7.03
C ASP A 207 -7.24 15.02 -6.57
N MET A 208 -7.62 15.13 -5.29
CA MET A 208 -8.56 14.22 -4.63
C MET A 208 -9.82 14.94 -4.13
N VAL A 209 -10.95 14.25 -4.20
CA VAL A 209 -12.19 14.69 -3.55
C VAL A 209 -11.99 14.78 -2.04
N THR A 210 -12.40 15.90 -1.44
CA THR A 210 -12.39 16.07 0.01
C THR A 210 -13.78 15.93 0.61
N PHE A 211 -13.84 15.67 1.90
CA PHE A 211 -15.05 15.70 2.71
C PHE A 211 -14.73 16.36 4.07
N PRO A 212 -15.77 16.77 4.85
CA PRO A 212 -15.54 17.37 6.16
C PRO A 212 -14.75 16.44 7.08
N ALA A 213 -13.73 16.98 7.75
CA ALA A 213 -13.05 16.27 8.83
C ALA A 213 -14.02 16.08 10.00
N ARG A 214 -13.98 14.92 10.62
CA ARG A 214 -14.77 14.57 11.80
C ARG A 214 -13.93 13.71 12.73
N ASP A 215 -14.21 13.82 14.00
CA ASP A 215 -13.71 12.86 14.96
C ASP A 215 -14.32 11.48 14.72
N VAL A 216 -13.53 10.46 14.95
CA VAL A 216 -13.88 9.05 14.81
C VAL A 216 -13.85 8.37 16.17
N TRP A 217 -14.71 7.40 16.38
CA TRP A 217 -14.53 6.49 17.50
C TRP A 217 -13.53 5.42 17.11
N ASP A 218 -12.48 5.28 17.91
CA ASP A 218 -11.37 4.32 17.73
C ASP A 218 -11.31 3.39 18.94
N CYS A 219 -11.38 2.08 18.70
CA CYS A 219 -11.30 1.07 19.75
C CYS A 219 -10.31 -0.02 19.36
N ASN A 220 -9.29 -0.21 20.18
CA ASN A 220 -8.30 -1.27 20.01
C ASN A 220 -8.53 -2.34 21.08
N ILE A 221 -8.50 -3.62 20.68
CA ILE A 221 -8.69 -4.74 21.59
C ILE A 221 -7.52 -5.71 21.43
N VAL A 222 -6.87 -6.04 22.53
CA VAL A 222 -5.89 -7.13 22.60
C VAL A 222 -6.55 -8.31 23.30
N CYS A 223 -6.69 -9.42 22.58
CA CYS A 223 -7.33 -10.64 23.10
C CYS A 223 -6.46 -11.89 22.89
N ASN A 224 -6.77 -12.92 23.66
CA ASN A 224 -6.07 -14.20 23.59
C ASN A 224 -6.43 -14.92 22.27
N LYS A 225 -5.50 -15.72 21.75
CA LYS A 225 -5.66 -16.59 20.58
C LYS A 225 -6.87 -17.51 20.65
N ASP A 226 -7.25 -17.96 21.86
CA ASP A 226 -8.45 -18.79 22.08
C ASP A 226 -9.75 -18.09 21.65
N SER A 227 -9.72 -16.79 21.43
CA SER A 227 -10.83 -16.00 20.88
C SER A 227 -11.02 -16.20 19.37
N THR A 228 -10.12 -16.88 18.67
CA THR A 228 -10.15 -17.09 17.21
C THR A 228 -11.52 -17.57 16.69
N PRO A 229 -12.20 -18.57 17.25
CA PRO A 229 -13.50 -19.00 16.72
C PRO A 229 -14.56 -17.89 16.78
N LYS A 230 -14.69 -17.22 17.92
CA LYS A 230 -15.63 -16.09 18.10
C LYS A 230 -15.32 -14.92 17.18
N LEU A 231 -14.04 -14.63 17.01
CA LEU A 231 -13.58 -13.58 16.10
C LEU A 231 -13.89 -13.92 14.65
N ALA A 232 -13.66 -15.15 14.22
CA ALA A 232 -13.94 -15.59 12.85
C ALA A 232 -15.45 -15.46 12.52
N GLU A 233 -16.33 -15.88 13.44
CA GLU A 233 -17.77 -15.68 13.29
C GLU A 233 -18.18 -14.20 13.27
N ALA A 234 -17.55 -13.36 14.11
CA ALA A 234 -17.80 -11.92 14.13
C ALA A 234 -17.34 -11.25 12.84
N LEU A 235 -16.21 -11.68 12.28
CA LEU A 235 -15.68 -11.17 11.02
C LEU A 235 -16.59 -11.50 9.84
N LEU A 236 -17.10 -12.73 9.77
CA LEU A 236 -18.07 -13.13 8.73
C LEU A 236 -19.36 -12.33 8.80
N ASP A 237 -19.91 -12.17 10.00
CA ASP A 237 -21.12 -11.37 10.21
C ASP A 237 -20.89 -9.90 9.81
N PHE A 238 -19.74 -9.36 10.16
CA PHE A 238 -19.35 -8.00 9.79
C PHE A 238 -19.24 -7.84 8.27
N VAL A 239 -18.51 -8.72 7.58
CA VAL A 239 -18.34 -8.67 6.11
C VAL A 239 -19.68 -8.68 5.41
N LYS A 240 -20.58 -9.58 5.82
CA LYS A 240 -21.93 -9.73 5.26
C LYS A 240 -22.81 -8.48 5.41
N ASN A 241 -22.66 -7.76 6.52
CA ASN A 241 -23.52 -6.62 6.86
C ASN A 241 -22.87 -5.26 6.57
N LEU A 242 -21.60 -5.23 6.17
CA LEU A 242 -20.81 -4.00 6.06
C LEU A 242 -21.38 -3.00 5.06
N ALA A 243 -21.95 -3.46 3.94
CA ALA A 243 -22.56 -2.58 2.94
C ALA A 243 -23.71 -1.71 3.50
N MET A 244 -24.42 -2.20 4.52
CA MET A 244 -25.50 -1.47 5.22
C MET A 244 -24.95 -0.54 6.31
N HIS A 245 -23.67 -0.68 6.69
CA HIS A 245 -23.03 0.07 7.77
C HIS A 245 -21.68 0.66 7.30
N PRO A 246 -21.65 1.50 6.24
CA PRO A 246 -20.42 1.88 5.55
C PRO A 246 -19.46 2.75 6.37
N ASN A 247 -19.91 3.24 7.53
CA ASN A 247 -19.10 4.09 8.41
C ASN A 247 -18.25 3.30 9.40
N ASN A 248 -18.18 1.98 9.25
CA ASN A 248 -17.44 1.13 10.16
C ASN A 248 -16.25 0.48 9.47
N HIS A 249 -15.18 0.32 10.23
CA HIS A 249 -13.94 -0.29 9.79
C HIS A 249 -13.45 -1.28 10.83
N ILE A 250 -12.87 -2.39 10.37
CA ILE A 250 -12.17 -3.35 11.21
C ILE A 250 -10.88 -3.82 10.54
N LEU A 251 -9.90 -4.14 11.38
CA LEU A 251 -8.69 -4.88 11.07
C LEU A 251 -8.50 -5.92 12.18
N ALA A 252 -8.40 -7.20 11.81
CA ALA A 252 -8.11 -8.29 12.74
C ALA A 252 -6.71 -8.83 12.44
N MET A 253 -5.81 -8.78 13.44
CA MET A 253 -4.41 -9.16 13.27
C MET A 253 -4.02 -10.21 14.31
N TRP A 254 -3.62 -11.39 13.86
CA TRP A 254 -2.87 -12.36 14.65
C TRP A 254 -1.41 -11.96 14.60
N THR A 255 -0.78 -11.80 15.74
CA THR A 255 0.60 -11.31 15.79
C THR A 255 1.41 -12.04 16.85
N TYR A 256 2.61 -12.48 16.46
CA TYR A 256 3.66 -12.92 17.36
C TYR A 256 4.60 -11.75 17.66
N LEU A 257 4.80 -11.46 18.94
CA LEU A 257 5.73 -10.43 19.37
C LEU A 257 6.88 -11.04 20.18
N PRO A 258 8.14 -10.74 19.83
CA PRO A 258 9.32 -11.24 20.52
C PRO A 258 9.29 -10.99 22.04
N LYS A 259 8.90 -9.78 22.45
CA LYS A 259 8.84 -9.40 23.87
C LYS A 259 7.85 -10.22 24.68
N ALA A 260 6.75 -10.62 24.08
CA ALA A 260 5.72 -11.43 24.73
C ALA A 260 6.04 -12.92 24.68
N LYS A 261 6.92 -13.35 23.76
CA LYS A 261 7.24 -14.76 23.45
C LYS A 261 6.01 -15.62 23.14
N ASP A 262 4.92 -14.98 22.80
CA ASP A 262 3.64 -15.60 22.45
C ASP A 262 2.93 -14.77 21.38
N HIS A 263 1.86 -15.31 20.85
CA HIS A 263 1.01 -14.63 19.91
C HIS A 263 -0.37 -14.33 20.53
N PHE A 264 -0.94 -13.23 20.08
CA PHE A 264 -2.25 -12.73 20.49
C PHE A 264 -2.97 -12.14 19.26
N ILE A 265 -4.20 -11.73 19.47
CA ILE A 265 -5.01 -11.08 18.44
C ILE A 265 -5.16 -9.61 18.81
N TYR A 266 -4.83 -8.74 17.86
CA TYR A 266 -5.08 -7.30 17.93
C TYR A 266 -6.22 -6.95 16.97
N LEU A 267 -7.24 -6.26 17.49
CA LEU A 267 -8.36 -5.74 16.71
C LEU A 267 -8.28 -4.22 16.71
N SER A 268 -8.38 -3.60 15.54
CA SER A 268 -8.60 -2.17 15.41
C SER A 268 -9.99 -1.96 14.83
N LEU A 269 -10.87 -1.40 15.63
CA LEU A 269 -12.26 -1.10 15.30
C LEU A 269 -12.41 0.41 15.18
N MET A 270 -13.23 0.89 14.23
CA MET A 270 -13.45 2.32 14.07
C MET A 270 -14.87 2.58 13.56
N ASN A 271 -15.47 3.66 14.06
CA ASN A 271 -16.64 4.28 13.46
C ASN A 271 -16.29 5.71 13.00
N LEU A 272 -16.54 6.01 11.72
CA LEU A 272 -16.13 7.24 11.03
C LEU A 272 -17.00 8.47 11.38
N ASP A 273 -18.13 8.28 12.04
CA ASP A 273 -19.03 9.36 12.49
C ASP A 273 -18.93 9.58 14.02
N GLY A 274 -17.98 8.90 14.69
CA GLY A 274 -17.78 9.07 16.13
C GLY A 274 -18.80 8.33 17.00
N GLU A 275 -19.67 7.47 16.42
CA GLU A 275 -20.61 6.66 17.18
C GLU A 275 -19.82 5.63 18.00
N GLU A 276 -19.97 5.71 19.31
CA GLU A 276 -19.34 4.78 20.25
C GLU A 276 -20.09 3.45 20.26
N GLU A 277 -19.35 2.34 20.21
CA GLU A 277 -19.88 0.98 20.28
C GLU A 277 -21.02 0.66 19.29
N PRO A 278 -20.89 0.98 17.99
CA PRO A 278 -21.96 0.80 17.02
C PRO A 278 -22.41 -0.67 16.94
N ARG A 279 -23.71 -0.85 16.68
CA ARG A 279 -24.35 -2.17 16.73
C ARG A 279 -23.62 -3.26 15.93
N ILE A 280 -23.08 -2.91 14.75
CA ILE A 280 -22.37 -3.87 13.88
C ILE A 280 -21.07 -4.39 14.51
N LEU A 281 -20.46 -3.65 15.45
CA LEU A 281 -19.23 -4.01 16.14
C LEU A 281 -19.45 -4.75 17.46
N LYS A 282 -20.69 -4.93 17.91
CA LYS A 282 -21.01 -5.54 19.22
C LYS A 282 -20.41 -6.94 19.41
N LYS A 283 -20.36 -7.77 18.36
CA LYS A 283 -19.77 -9.12 18.45
C LYS A 283 -18.27 -9.07 18.74
N PHE A 284 -17.53 -8.10 18.18
CA PHE A 284 -16.11 -7.89 18.49
C PHE A 284 -15.93 -7.35 19.91
N LEU A 285 -16.77 -6.40 20.31
CA LEU A 285 -16.74 -5.81 21.65
C LEU A 285 -17.07 -6.82 22.75
N ALA A 286 -17.78 -7.90 22.43
CA ALA A 286 -18.08 -8.99 23.35
C ALA A 286 -16.91 -9.98 23.51
N ILE A 287 -15.85 -9.89 22.69
CA ILE A 287 -14.67 -10.74 22.84
C ILE A 287 -13.88 -10.29 24.08
N PRO A 288 -13.54 -11.22 25.00
CA PRO A 288 -12.73 -10.89 26.17
C PRO A 288 -11.35 -10.38 25.76
N GLY A 289 -10.92 -9.26 26.34
CA GLY A 289 -9.60 -8.68 26.06
C GLY A 289 -9.42 -7.32 26.71
N GLN A 290 -8.19 -6.82 26.65
CA GLN A 290 -7.88 -5.46 27.06
C GLN A 290 -8.32 -4.50 25.97
N LYS A 291 -9.14 -3.52 26.34
CA LYS A 291 -9.69 -2.51 25.44
C LYS A 291 -9.10 -1.14 25.73
N ASP A 292 -8.77 -0.42 24.66
CA ASP A 292 -8.46 0.99 24.67
C ASP A 292 -9.37 1.67 23.63
N GLN A 293 -10.22 2.60 24.09
CA GLN A 293 -11.18 3.27 23.22
C GLN A 293 -11.23 4.77 23.49
N LYS A 294 -11.39 5.53 22.42
CA LYS A 294 -11.46 7.00 22.47
C LYS A 294 -12.14 7.58 21.23
N VAL A 295 -12.65 8.79 21.37
CA VAL A 295 -13.00 9.64 20.23
C VAL A 295 -11.80 10.52 19.92
N THR A 296 -11.35 10.52 18.66
CA THR A 296 -10.12 11.21 18.23
C THR A 296 -10.18 11.56 16.74
N SER A 297 -9.31 12.45 16.29
CA SER A 297 -9.16 12.69 14.86
C SER A 297 -8.33 11.60 14.17
N ILE A 298 -8.50 11.44 12.86
CA ILE A 298 -7.69 10.48 12.07
C ILE A 298 -6.22 10.92 12.05
N ALA A 299 -5.92 12.21 11.97
CA ALA A 299 -4.55 12.70 12.01
C ALA A 299 -3.87 12.29 13.31
N THR A 300 -4.52 12.52 14.46
CA THR A 300 -4.01 12.11 15.78
C THR A 300 -3.83 10.58 15.89
N LYS A 301 -4.79 9.79 15.35
CA LYS A 301 -4.65 8.33 15.34
C LYS A 301 -3.40 7.90 14.58
N LEU A 302 -3.13 8.47 13.42
CA LEU A 302 -1.98 8.09 12.60
C LEU A 302 -0.63 8.48 13.21
N GLU A 303 -0.58 9.51 14.04
CA GLU A 303 0.63 9.88 14.78
C GLU A 303 1.04 8.79 15.80
N SER A 304 0.05 8.10 16.36
CA SER A 304 0.27 7.03 17.35
C SER A 304 0.39 5.64 16.72
N PHE A 305 -0.05 5.45 15.48
CA PHE A 305 0.00 4.16 14.78
C PHE A 305 1.09 4.16 13.72
N ILE A 306 2.28 3.73 14.11
CA ILE A 306 3.46 3.62 13.24
C ILE A 306 3.94 2.18 13.28
N VAL A 307 4.01 1.55 12.11
CA VAL A 307 4.62 0.23 11.97
C VAL A 307 6.14 0.36 12.12
N PRO A 308 6.78 -0.44 12.99
CA PRO A 308 8.22 -0.43 13.17
C PRO A 308 8.96 -0.61 11.83
N SER A 309 10.15 -0.05 11.72
CA SER A 309 11.02 -0.12 10.55
C SER A 309 12.38 -0.72 10.92
N GLY A 310 13.20 -1.04 9.93
CA GLY A 310 14.57 -1.47 10.16
C GLY A 310 14.74 -2.98 10.32
N LYS A 311 13.86 -3.75 9.70
CA LYS A 311 13.95 -5.21 9.57
C LYS A 311 13.99 -5.62 8.10
N GLN A 312 14.33 -6.88 7.87
CA GLN A 312 14.13 -7.55 6.58
C GLN A 312 12.69 -8.03 6.54
N ASP A 313 11.90 -7.48 5.64
CA ASP A 313 10.47 -7.73 5.58
C ASP A 313 10.11 -8.56 4.33
N THR A 314 9.17 -9.47 4.51
CA THR A 314 8.49 -10.18 3.42
C THR A 314 6.99 -10.14 3.66
N TRP A 315 6.23 -9.73 2.64
CA TRP A 315 4.78 -9.64 2.68
C TRP A 315 4.15 -10.43 1.54
N PHE A 316 3.06 -11.14 1.84
CA PHE A 316 2.26 -11.82 0.83
C PHE A 316 0.79 -11.43 0.93
N SER A 317 0.15 -11.28 -0.24
CA SER A 317 -1.29 -11.04 -0.35
C SER A 317 -2.03 -12.32 -0.77
N LEU A 318 -3.19 -12.55 -0.15
CA LEU A 318 -4.15 -13.59 -0.55
C LEU A 318 -5.57 -13.04 -0.38
N THR A 319 -6.49 -13.47 -1.23
CA THR A 319 -7.91 -13.15 -1.07
C THR A 319 -8.73 -14.40 -1.25
N PHE A 320 -9.69 -14.60 -0.36
CA PHE A 320 -10.58 -15.75 -0.38
C PHE A 320 -12.01 -15.33 0.01
N LYS A 321 -13.00 -16.13 -0.39
CA LYS A 321 -14.39 -15.92 0.00
C LYS A 321 -14.54 -15.89 1.52
N ALA A 322 -15.45 -15.07 2.02
CA ALA A 322 -15.74 -15.01 3.45
C ALA A 322 -16.34 -16.35 3.93
N ASP A 323 -15.47 -17.29 4.29
CA ASP A 323 -15.78 -18.65 4.71
C ASP A 323 -15.09 -18.96 6.04
N LEU A 324 -15.90 -19.42 7.03
CA LEU A 324 -15.41 -19.73 8.37
C LEU A 324 -14.27 -20.76 8.36
N ARG A 325 -14.39 -21.76 7.49
CA ARG A 325 -13.39 -22.85 7.37
C ARG A 325 -12.04 -22.31 6.96
N ILE A 326 -12.00 -21.35 6.02
CA ILE A 326 -10.76 -20.77 5.51
C ILE A 326 -10.13 -19.85 6.57
N ILE A 327 -10.94 -19.06 7.29
CA ILE A 327 -10.45 -18.20 8.38
C ILE A 327 -9.82 -19.02 9.50
N LEU A 328 -10.50 -20.10 9.92
CA LEU A 328 -9.98 -21.00 10.97
C LEU A 328 -8.74 -21.76 10.49
N LYS A 329 -8.69 -22.19 9.22
CA LYS A 329 -7.49 -22.79 8.63
C LYS A 329 -6.32 -21.80 8.63
N ALA A 330 -6.55 -20.54 8.25
CA ALA A 330 -5.52 -19.50 8.25
C ALA A 330 -4.93 -19.28 9.66
N ALA A 331 -5.79 -19.24 10.69
CA ALA A 331 -5.35 -19.13 12.08
C ALA A 331 -4.51 -20.35 12.52
N SER A 332 -4.93 -21.57 12.18
CA SER A 332 -4.18 -22.81 12.49
C SER A 332 -2.82 -22.85 11.78
N VAL A 333 -2.75 -22.41 10.51
CA VAL A 333 -1.48 -22.32 9.75
C VAL A 333 -0.57 -21.25 10.40
N PHE A 334 -1.14 -20.12 10.87
CA PHE A 334 -0.40 -19.11 11.60
C PHE A 334 0.29 -19.67 12.85
N GLU A 335 -0.43 -20.42 13.69
CA GLU A 335 0.11 -21.05 14.90
C GLU A 335 1.24 -22.05 14.58
N THR A 336 1.02 -22.87 13.55
CA THR A 336 2.04 -23.83 13.07
C THR A 336 3.28 -23.11 12.56
N ALA A 337 3.11 -22.03 11.78
CA ALA A 337 4.22 -21.27 11.23
C ALA A 337 5.02 -20.55 12.34
N VAL A 338 4.37 -19.99 13.36
CA VAL A 338 5.04 -19.42 14.55
C VAL A 338 5.86 -20.50 15.27
N SER A 339 5.29 -21.68 15.51
CA SER A 339 6.00 -22.78 16.17
C SER A 339 7.24 -23.23 15.38
N ASN A 340 7.12 -23.31 14.07
CA ASN A 340 8.23 -23.65 13.18
C ASN A 340 9.32 -22.56 13.16
N LEU A 341 8.96 -21.29 13.15
CA LEU A 341 9.91 -20.19 13.22
C LEU A 341 10.67 -20.19 14.55
N LYS A 342 10.00 -20.40 15.68
CA LYS A 342 10.62 -20.52 17.01
C LYS A 342 11.65 -21.64 17.12
N SER A 343 11.50 -22.71 16.33
CA SER A 343 12.49 -23.81 16.29
C SER A 343 13.73 -23.52 15.45
N GLN A 344 13.71 -22.46 14.61
CA GLN A 344 14.76 -22.15 13.65
C GLN A 344 15.43 -20.80 13.87
N ILE A 345 14.74 -19.85 14.52
CA ILE A 345 15.22 -18.48 14.80
C ILE A 345 15.04 -18.19 16.27
N PRO A 346 16.00 -17.52 16.95
CA PRO A 346 15.79 -17.03 18.31
C PRO A 346 14.51 -16.18 18.38
N GLU A 347 13.73 -16.38 19.45
CA GLU A 347 12.38 -15.80 19.59
C GLU A 347 12.35 -14.27 19.52
N GLU A 348 13.46 -13.60 19.88
CA GLU A 348 13.62 -12.15 19.84
C GLU A 348 13.92 -11.59 18.45
N ASN A 349 14.28 -12.43 17.45
CA ASN A 349 14.79 -12.00 16.15
C ASN A 349 13.75 -12.04 15.03
N PHE A 350 12.47 -12.30 15.33
CA PHE A 350 11.42 -12.24 14.32
C PHE A 350 10.11 -11.69 14.87
N TYR A 351 9.36 -11.00 13.97
CA TYR A 351 7.93 -10.71 14.10
C TYR A 351 7.17 -11.49 13.04
N PHE A 352 5.96 -11.88 13.37
CA PHE A 352 5.10 -12.60 12.44
C PHE A 352 3.67 -12.16 12.61
N SER A 353 3.05 -11.66 11.55
CA SER A 353 1.70 -11.12 11.63
C SER A 353 0.86 -11.48 10.44
N MET A 354 -0.39 -11.85 10.68
CA MET A 354 -1.42 -12.14 9.70
C MET A 354 -2.60 -11.20 9.93
N VAL A 355 -2.94 -10.40 8.92
CA VAL A 355 -4.04 -9.44 9.00
C VAL A 355 -5.17 -9.85 8.09
N LEU A 356 -6.36 -10.03 8.64
CA LEU A 356 -7.60 -10.28 7.92
C LEU A 356 -8.44 -9.01 7.87
N GLN A 357 -8.92 -8.67 6.67
CA GLN A 357 -9.65 -7.45 6.39
C GLN A 357 -10.86 -7.73 5.52
N PRO A 358 -12.01 -7.08 5.76
CA PRO A 358 -13.17 -7.20 4.89
C PRO A 358 -12.86 -6.76 3.45
N LEU A 359 -13.40 -7.49 2.49
CA LEU A 359 -13.43 -7.14 1.07
C LEU A 359 -14.80 -7.53 0.47
N PRO A 360 -15.88 -6.84 0.88
CA PRO A 360 -17.22 -7.12 0.36
C PRO A 360 -17.35 -6.66 -1.10
N THR A 361 -18.33 -7.22 -1.80
CA THR A 361 -18.65 -6.88 -3.21
C THR A 361 -18.98 -5.41 -3.43
N SER A 362 -19.45 -4.71 -2.40
CA SER A 362 -19.72 -3.26 -2.44
C SER A 362 -18.50 -2.41 -2.80
N PHE A 363 -17.27 -2.89 -2.53
CA PHE A 363 -16.05 -2.16 -2.89
C PHE A 363 -15.88 -2.04 -4.42
N GLY A 364 -16.21 -3.09 -5.17
CA GLY A 364 -16.24 -3.05 -6.63
C GLY A 364 -17.31 -2.10 -7.19
N ALA A 365 -18.47 -2.02 -6.53
CA ALA A 365 -19.55 -1.11 -6.93
C ALA A 365 -19.14 0.37 -6.79
N HIS A 366 -18.43 0.75 -5.71
CA HIS A 366 -17.91 2.10 -5.55
C HIS A 366 -16.93 2.49 -6.65
N SER A 367 -16.03 1.56 -7.01
CA SER A 367 -15.09 1.76 -8.11
C SER A 367 -15.81 2.02 -9.43
N THR A 368 -16.79 1.19 -9.78
CA THR A 368 -17.59 1.34 -11.01
C THR A 368 -18.28 2.71 -11.07
N ALA A 369 -18.85 3.17 -9.97
CA ALA A 369 -19.50 4.47 -9.86
C ALA A 369 -18.55 5.68 -10.08
N ARG A 370 -17.24 5.46 -9.94
CA ARG A 370 -16.17 6.47 -10.12
C ARG A 370 -15.36 6.27 -11.42
N GLY A 371 -15.94 5.60 -12.43
CA GLY A 371 -15.32 5.36 -13.73
C GLY A 371 -14.43 4.12 -13.80
N GLY A 372 -14.36 3.33 -12.74
CA GLY A 372 -13.59 2.09 -12.65
C GLY A 372 -12.13 2.30 -12.29
N ASN A 373 -11.51 1.21 -11.85
CA ASN A 373 -10.08 1.08 -11.60
C ASN A 373 -9.56 -0.26 -12.19
N MET A 374 -8.26 -0.53 -12.06
CA MET A 374 -7.67 -1.74 -12.64
C MET A 374 -7.75 -2.96 -11.71
N LEU A 375 -8.20 -2.81 -10.45
CA LEU A 375 -8.21 -3.92 -9.48
C LEU A 375 -9.17 -5.07 -9.87
N GLY A 376 -10.19 -4.80 -10.67
CA GLY A 376 -11.12 -5.82 -11.18
C GLY A 376 -12.01 -6.45 -10.10
N LEU A 377 -12.27 -5.74 -8.99
CA LEU A 377 -13.10 -6.22 -7.90
C LEU A 377 -14.59 -6.34 -8.27
N ASP A 378 -15.04 -5.62 -9.29
CA ASP A 378 -16.40 -5.71 -9.85
C ASP A 378 -16.70 -7.09 -10.46
N ARG A 379 -15.68 -7.88 -10.79
CA ARG A 379 -15.79 -9.26 -11.29
C ARG A 379 -16.06 -10.27 -10.16
N ILE A 380 -15.66 -9.95 -8.93
CA ILE A 380 -15.83 -10.82 -7.76
C ILE A 380 -17.27 -10.70 -7.28
N LYS A 381 -18.01 -11.82 -7.24
CA LYS A 381 -19.44 -11.86 -6.92
C LYS A 381 -19.74 -12.30 -5.50
N ASP A 382 -18.74 -12.75 -4.78
CA ASP A 382 -18.83 -13.18 -3.40
C ASP A 382 -18.16 -12.15 -2.47
N ASP A 383 -18.70 -11.97 -1.29
CA ASP A 383 -18.02 -11.24 -0.24
C ASP A 383 -16.75 -12.00 0.19
N CYS A 384 -15.66 -11.27 0.33
CA CYS A 384 -14.34 -11.83 0.54
C CYS A 384 -13.65 -11.29 1.80
N VAL A 385 -12.56 -11.95 2.15
CA VAL A 385 -11.57 -11.51 3.13
C VAL A 385 -10.26 -11.33 2.39
N LEU A 386 -9.66 -10.14 2.55
CA LEU A 386 -8.31 -9.83 2.10
C LEU A 386 -7.33 -10.12 3.25
N LEU A 387 -6.38 -10.99 2.97
CA LEU A 387 -5.29 -11.33 3.86
C LEU A 387 -4.01 -10.63 3.40
N VAL A 388 -3.30 -10.00 4.33
CA VAL A 388 -1.88 -9.71 4.22
C VAL A 388 -1.15 -10.45 5.34
N TRP A 389 -0.05 -11.08 5.00
CA TRP A 389 0.78 -11.80 5.95
C TRP A 389 2.22 -11.34 5.84
N ALA A 390 2.83 -11.05 6.98
CA ALA A 390 4.17 -10.51 7.08
C ALA A 390 5.06 -11.34 7.98
N VAL A 391 6.33 -11.46 7.60
CA VAL A 391 7.44 -11.88 8.44
C VAL A 391 8.51 -10.81 8.42
N GLU A 392 9.03 -10.48 9.58
CA GLU A 392 10.11 -9.51 9.77
C GLU A 392 11.24 -10.21 10.54
N VAL A 393 12.45 -10.18 9.99
CA VAL A 393 13.65 -10.80 10.60
C VAL A 393 14.84 -9.85 10.57
N ASP A 394 15.88 -10.15 11.34
CA ASP A 394 16.99 -9.23 11.56
C ASP A 394 17.98 -9.16 10.38
N THR A 395 18.19 -10.27 9.67
CA THR A 395 19.25 -10.33 8.65
C THR A 395 18.73 -10.79 7.28
N PRO A 396 19.42 -10.37 6.19
CA PRO A 396 19.09 -10.83 4.84
C PRO A 396 19.17 -12.35 4.70
N GLU A 397 20.14 -13.00 5.37
CA GLU A 397 20.30 -14.46 5.35
C GLU A 397 19.11 -15.15 6.02
N MET A 398 18.68 -14.68 7.21
CA MET A 398 17.48 -15.21 7.88
C MET A 398 16.24 -15.04 6.99
N ASN A 399 16.11 -13.90 6.31
CA ASN A 399 14.97 -13.69 5.43
C ASN A 399 15.01 -14.66 4.26
N ALA A 400 16.14 -14.79 3.56
CA ALA A 400 16.26 -15.63 2.37
C ALA A 400 16.13 -17.13 2.67
N THR A 401 16.66 -17.59 3.81
CA THR A 401 16.73 -19.02 4.13
C THR A 401 15.58 -19.52 5.01
N ILE A 402 14.96 -18.66 5.81
CA ILE A 402 13.95 -19.06 6.79
C ILE A 402 12.66 -18.24 6.64
N GLY A 403 12.72 -16.88 6.74
CA GLY A 403 11.55 -16.01 6.78
C GLY A 403 10.68 -16.11 5.51
N PHE A 404 11.25 -15.79 4.36
CA PHE A 404 10.55 -15.88 3.07
C PHE A 404 10.03 -17.30 2.78
N PRO A 405 10.83 -18.39 2.90
CA PRO A 405 10.32 -19.75 2.68
C PRO A 405 9.21 -20.17 3.65
N ALA A 406 9.28 -19.74 4.92
CA ALA A 406 8.25 -20.07 5.91
C ALA A 406 6.93 -19.38 5.57
N LEU A 407 6.97 -18.06 5.25
CA LEU A 407 5.78 -17.31 4.89
C LEU A 407 5.19 -17.80 3.58
N LYS A 408 6.02 -18.11 2.58
CA LYS A 408 5.56 -18.65 1.31
C LYS A 408 4.83 -19.99 1.48
N ARG A 409 5.37 -20.92 2.25
CA ARG A 409 4.70 -22.20 2.56
C ARG A 409 3.34 -21.96 3.23
N ALA A 410 3.29 -21.06 4.20
CA ALA A 410 2.06 -20.75 4.91
C ALA A 410 0.97 -20.17 3.99
N ILE A 411 1.32 -19.24 3.11
CA ILE A 411 0.38 -18.64 2.15
C ILE A 411 -0.08 -19.66 1.12
N ASP A 412 0.82 -20.52 0.61
CA ASP A 412 0.50 -21.57 -0.35
C ASP A 412 -0.46 -22.60 0.26
N GLU A 413 -0.26 -23.00 1.52
CA GLU A 413 -1.13 -23.94 2.24
C GLU A 413 -2.56 -23.40 2.38
N ILE A 414 -2.71 -22.10 2.70
CA ILE A 414 -4.04 -21.49 2.78
C ILE A 414 -4.66 -21.38 1.39
N ALA A 415 -3.90 -21.00 0.37
CA ALA A 415 -4.38 -20.89 -0.99
C ALA A 415 -4.86 -22.25 -1.55
N GLU A 416 -4.13 -23.33 -1.27
CA GLU A 416 -4.52 -24.71 -1.63
C GLU A 416 -5.80 -25.14 -0.91
N TYR A 417 -5.87 -24.87 0.38
CA TYR A 417 -7.10 -25.16 1.15
C TYR A 417 -8.28 -24.35 0.62
N ALA A 418 -8.13 -23.05 0.38
CA ALA A 418 -9.17 -22.20 -0.19
C ALA A 418 -9.65 -22.75 -1.56
N ARG A 419 -8.73 -23.17 -2.44
CA ARG A 419 -9.10 -23.85 -3.71
C ARG A 419 -9.87 -25.13 -3.49
N SER A 420 -9.45 -25.98 -2.55
CA SER A 420 -10.09 -27.27 -2.26
C SER A 420 -11.53 -27.16 -1.81
N VAL A 421 -11.90 -26.01 -1.20
CA VAL A 421 -13.26 -25.72 -0.75
C VAL A 421 -14.01 -24.72 -1.64
N GLY A 422 -13.44 -24.37 -2.83
CA GLY A 422 -14.05 -23.43 -3.79
C GLY A 422 -14.06 -21.98 -3.32
N GLY A 423 -13.13 -21.60 -2.45
CA GLY A 423 -13.07 -20.27 -1.84
C GLY A 423 -11.95 -19.36 -2.32
N ASP A 424 -11.01 -19.82 -3.14
CA ASP A 424 -10.00 -18.94 -3.75
C ASP A 424 -10.63 -18.08 -4.87
N VAL A 425 -10.40 -16.78 -4.86
CA VAL A 425 -10.91 -15.84 -5.87
C VAL A 425 -9.82 -15.31 -6.78
N GLY A 426 -8.58 -15.73 -6.59
CA GLY A 426 -7.43 -15.39 -7.42
C GLY A 426 -6.90 -13.96 -7.24
N PHE A 427 -7.64 -13.03 -6.64
CA PHE A 427 -7.23 -11.63 -6.48
C PHE A 427 -6.04 -11.50 -5.52
N ARG A 428 -5.03 -10.71 -5.95
CA ARG A 428 -3.84 -10.33 -5.17
C ARG A 428 -3.75 -8.80 -5.13
N TYR A 429 -3.67 -8.23 -3.95
CA TYR A 429 -3.66 -6.78 -3.80
C TYR A 429 -2.24 -6.22 -3.89
N LEU A 430 -1.94 -5.43 -4.93
CA LEU A 430 -0.59 -4.94 -5.26
C LEU A 430 0.15 -4.35 -4.05
N ASN A 431 -0.52 -3.52 -3.25
CA ASN A 431 0.13 -2.85 -2.11
C ASN A 431 0.53 -3.81 -0.96
N TYR A 432 0.18 -5.10 -1.05
CA TYR A 432 0.50 -6.14 -0.08
C TYR A 432 1.26 -7.31 -0.68
N CYS A 433 1.58 -7.25 -1.98
CA CYS A 433 2.27 -8.33 -2.65
C CYS A 433 3.77 -8.31 -2.40
N ASP A 434 4.35 -9.52 -2.40
CA ASP A 434 5.77 -9.72 -2.64
C ASP A 434 6.07 -9.65 -4.14
N GLY A 435 7.33 -9.37 -4.50
CA GLY A 435 7.78 -9.32 -5.88
C GLY A 435 7.66 -10.64 -6.65
N SER A 436 7.48 -11.78 -5.95
CA SER A 436 7.22 -13.10 -6.55
C SER A 436 5.74 -13.35 -6.88
N GLN A 437 4.82 -12.46 -6.48
CA GLN A 437 3.40 -12.56 -6.79
C GLN A 437 3.07 -11.74 -8.06
N ASP A 438 2.03 -12.15 -8.78
CA ASP A 438 1.51 -11.43 -9.95
C ASP A 438 0.14 -10.78 -9.62
N PRO A 439 0.12 -9.59 -9.00
CA PRO A 439 -1.13 -8.89 -8.72
C PRO A 439 -1.85 -8.46 -10.00
N MET A 440 -1.12 -7.96 -11.00
CA MET A 440 -1.75 -7.44 -12.24
C MET A 440 -2.39 -8.55 -13.05
N GLY A 441 -1.76 -9.73 -13.14
CA GLY A 441 -2.37 -10.93 -13.73
C GLY A 441 -3.68 -11.33 -13.07
N SER A 442 -3.84 -11.00 -11.77
CA SER A 442 -5.08 -11.28 -11.01
C SER A 442 -6.24 -10.32 -11.31
N TYR A 443 -6.00 -9.20 -12.00
CA TYR A 443 -6.99 -8.14 -12.22
C TYR A 443 -7.96 -8.44 -13.37
N GLY A 444 -7.74 -9.53 -14.10
CA GLY A 444 -8.58 -10.03 -15.18
C GLY A 444 -8.16 -9.55 -16.57
N GLU A 445 -8.41 -10.39 -17.57
CA GLU A 445 -7.94 -10.22 -18.94
C GLU A 445 -8.32 -8.88 -19.56
N GLU A 446 -9.52 -8.39 -19.31
CA GLU A 446 -9.97 -7.10 -19.83
C GLU A 446 -9.15 -5.93 -19.28
N ASN A 447 -8.88 -5.93 -17.97
CA ASN A 447 -8.06 -4.89 -17.35
C ASN A 447 -6.59 -4.99 -17.78
N ILE A 448 -6.06 -6.22 -17.92
CA ILE A 448 -4.72 -6.45 -18.46
C ILE A 448 -4.62 -5.88 -19.89
N ARG A 449 -5.62 -6.13 -20.73
CA ARG A 449 -5.68 -5.57 -22.09
C ARG A 449 -5.71 -4.03 -22.06
N LYS A 450 -6.59 -3.42 -21.23
CA LYS A 450 -6.65 -1.95 -21.08
C LYS A 450 -5.29 -1.36 -20.67
N MET A 451 -4.59 -2.01 -19.72
CA MET A 451 -3.26 -1.58 -19.29
C MET A 451 -2.23 -1.67 -20.42
N ARG A 452 -2.23 -2.75 -21.22
CA ARG A 452 -1.34 -2.91 -22.37
C ARG A 452 -1.63 -1.89 -23.45
N ASP A 453 -2.90 -1.67 -23.78
CA ASP A 453 -3.32 -0.70 -24.80
C ASP A 453 -2.94 0.74 -24.39
N ALA A 454 -3.12 1.10 -23.12
CA ALA A 454 -2.70 2.39 -22.60
C ALA A 454 -1.17 2.56 -22.68
N ALA A 455 -0.40 1.54 -22.27
CA ALA A 455 1.07 1.58 -22.33
C ALA A 455 1.57 1.75 -23.78
N LEU A 456 0.94 1.08 -24.75
CA LEU A 456 1.27 1.24 -26.17
C LEU A 456 0.98 2.66 -26.66
N ARG A 457 -0.21 3.21 -26.35
CA ARG A 457 -0.57 4.60 -26.74
C ARG A 457 0.40 5.62 -26.13
N MET A 458 0.82 5.43 -24.88
CA MET A 458 1.79 6.33 -24.26
C MET A 458 3.15 6.28 -24.98
N ARG A 459 3.54 5.18 -25.59
CA ARG A 459 4.73 5.11 -26.44
C ARG A 459 4.57 5.91 -27.74
N TYR A 460 3.38 5.92 -28.37
CA TYR A 460 3.11 6.67 -29.61
C TYR A 460 2.91 8.19 -29.41
N ILE A 461 2.64 8.65 -28.18
CA ILE A 461 2.69 10.09 -27.84
C ILE A 461 4.16 10.57 -27.77
N VAL A 462 5.10 9.63 -27.79
CA VAL A 462 6.56 9.83 -27.71
C VAL A 462 7.22 9.98 -29.10
N GLU A 463 6.56 9.55 -30.19
CA GLU A 463 6.96 9.80 -31.58
C GLU A 463 6.29 11.05 -32.15
#